data_aa9f5ffa6d4ba6a4f925dce6856f2af1
#
_entry.id   aa9f5ffa6d4ba6a4f925dce6856f2af1
#
_cell.length_a   1.000
_cell.length_b   1.000
_cell.length_c   1.000
_cell.angle_alpha   90.00
_cell.angle_beta   90.00
_cell.angle_gamma   90.00
#
_symmetry.space_group_name_H-M   'P 1'
#
loop_
_entity.id
_entity.type
_entity.pdbx_description
1 polymer ?
#
loop_
_entity_poly.entity_id
_entity_poly.type
_entity_poly.pdbx_seq_one_letter_code
_entity_poly.pdbx_strand_id
1 'polypeptide(L)'
;MTARQFCLGWHWYPYGYARTVVDGDGAPVKAMPPWLAALGAAAAEAAGHAVEDTYDIALVNFYDADARMGMHRDSDEKSSAPVVSLSLGDTCVFRFGNTRTRTKPYTDVELRSGDLLVFGGPSRLAYHGVPRVLPGTAPPELGLTGRLNVTLRVSGLTEEGGPPAPADGPPSRAPLKP
;
A
#
# COMPACT_ATOMS: atom_id res chain seq x y z
N MET A 1 9.44 0.50 -9.77
CA MET A 1 8.26 -0.30 -9.37
C MET A 1 7.59 -0.81 -10.63
N THR A 2 7.34 -2.10 -10.71
CA THR A 2 6.70 -2.73 -11.88
C THR A 2 5.31 -3.31 -11.53
N ALA A 3 4.90 -3.26 -10.26
CA ALA A 3 3.55 -3.64 -9.84
C ALA A 3 2.50 -2.64 -10.37
N ARG A 4 1.36 -3.17 -10.79
CA ARG A 4 0.18 -2.35 -11.10
C ARG A 4 -0.54 -2.00 -9.81
N GLN A 5 -1.05 -0.78 -9.68
CA GLN A 5 -1.64 -0.27 -8.45
C GLN A 5 -3.00 0.35 -8.72
N PHE A 6 -3.93 0.17 -7.78
CA PHE A 6 -5.15 0.98 -7.65
C PHE A 6 -5.46 1.24 -6.17
N CYS A 7 -6.32 2.22 -5.92
CA CYS A 7 -6.64 2.67 -4.58
C CYS A 7 -8.14 2.60 -4.29
N LEU A 8 -8.47 2.46 -3.01
CA LEU A 8 -9.83 2.61 -2.47
C LEU A 8 -9.79 3.64 -1.33
N GLY A 9 -10.87 4.40 -1.18
CA GLY A 9 -11.01 5.47 -0.21
C GLY A 9 -10.32 6.75 -0.63
N TRP A 10 -9.01 6.74 -0.71
CA TRP A 10 -8.19 7.83 -1.22
C TRP A 10 -7.27 7.33 -2.32
N HIS A 11 -7.09 8.11 -3.38
CA HIS A 11 -6.10 7.86 -4.41
C HIS A 11 -4.75 8.40 -3.99
N TRP A 12 -3.75 7.51 -3.96
CA TRP A 12 -2.37 7.91 -3.74
C TRP A 12 -1.75 8.38 -5.06
N TYR A 13 -1.08 9.52 -5.01
CA TYR A 13 -0.19 10.00 -6.06
C TYR A 13 1.11 10.47 -5.39
N PRO A 14 2.22 10.68 -6.12
CA PRO A 14 3.48 11.06 -5.51
C PRO A 14 3.34 12.25 -4.55
N TYR A 15 3.61 11.96 -3.27
CA TYR A 15 3.57 12.90 -2.14
C TYR A 15 2.19 13.33 -1.63
N GLY A 16 1.13 12.59 -1.96
CA GLY A 16 -0.18 12.98 -1.46
C GLY A 16 -1.33 12.01 -1.76
N TYR A 17 -2.51 12.45 -1.34
CA TYR A 17 -3.77 11.74 -1.51
C TYR A 17 -4.87 12.67 -2.03
N ALA A 18 -5.77 12.13 -2.85
CA ALA A 18 -6.93 12.83 -3.40
C ALA A 18 -8.17 11.94 -3.42
N ARG A 19 -9.36 12.55 -3.52
CA ARG A 19 -10.64 11.83 -3.70
C ARG A 19 -10.93 11.47 -5.16
N THR A 20 -10.07 11.90 -6.07
CA THR A 20 -10.14 11.59 -7.52
C THR A 20 -8.81 11.06 -8.00
N VAL A 21 -8.81 10.34 -9.12
CA VAL A 21 -7.61 9.79 -9.78
C VAL A 21 -6.91 10.92 -10.54
N VAL A 22 -6.20 11.77 -9.80
CA VAL A 22 -5.62 13.03 -10.32
C VAL A 22 -4.54 12.86 -11.38
N ASP A 23 -3.88 11.72 -11.41
CA ASP A 23 -2.85 11.34 -12.40
C ASP A 23 -3.38 10.35 -13.47
N GLY A 24 -4.70 10.19 -13.54
CA GLY A 24 -5.40 9.33 -14.47
C GLY A 24 -6.56 10.04 -15.18
N ASP A 25 -7.74 9.46 -15.10
CA ASP A 25 -8.95 9.94 -15.78
C ASP A 25 -9.75 10.98 -14.99
N GLY A 26 -9.30 11.32 -13.78
CA GLY A 26 -10.02 12.24 -12.88
C GLY A 26 -11.27 11.66 -12.22
N ALA A 27 -11.55 10.37 -12.43
CA ALA A 27 -12.72 9.72 -11.85
C ALA A 27 -12.67 9.73 -10.31
N PRO A 28 -13.83 9.74 -9.62
CA PRO A 28 -13.88 9.56 -8.18
C PRO A 28 -13.28 8.21 -7.75
N VAL A 29 -12.51 8.21 -6.67
CA VAL A 29 -11.97 6.99 -6.07
C VAL A 29 -13.13 6.16 -5.50
N LYS A 30 -13.11 4.85 -5.72
CA LYS A 30 -14.08 3.94 -5.13
C LYS A 30 -13.95 3.95 -3.60
N ALA A 31 -15.10 3.89 -2.93
CA ALA A 31 -15.14 3.91 -1.48
C ALA A 31 -14.39 2.72 -0.86
N MET A 32 -13.81 2.95 0.31
CA MET A 32 -13.23 1.90 1.14
C MET A 32 -14.35 0.98 1.65
N PRO A 33 -14.32 -0.33 1.37
CA PRO A 33 -15.33 -1.23 1.90
C PRO A 33 -15.27 -1.30 3.44
N PRO A 34 -16.41 -1.20 4.15
CA PRO A 34 -16.44 -1.22 5.61
C PRO A 34 -15.80 -2.49 6.22
N TRP A 35 -16.00 -3.66 5.59
CA TRP A 35 -15.42 -4.91 6.06
C TRP A 35 -13.88 -4.91 5.98
N LEU A 36 -13.33 -4.22 4.97
CA LEU A 36 -11.87 -4.13 4.79
C LEU A 36 -11.25 -3.18 5.82
N ALA A 37 -11.93 -2.08 6.14
CA ALA A 37 -11.56 -1.19 7.24
C ALA A 37 -11.59 -1.92 8.59
N ALA A 38 -12.63 -2.73 8.83
CA ALA A 38 -12.76 -3.54 10.04
C ALA A 38 -11.66 -4.61 10.14
N LEU A 39 -11.27 -5.23 9.02
CA LEU A 39 -10.14 -6.17 8.98
C LEU A 39 -8.84 -5.47 9.39
N GLY A 40 -8.60 -4.27 8.89
CA GLY A 40 -7.43 -3.47 9.28
C GLY A 40 -7.37 -3.19 10.77
N ALA A 41 -8.48 -2.75 11.36
CA ALA A 41 -8.59 -2.48 12.79
C ALA A 41 -8.35 -3.75 13.63
N ALA A 42 -9.00 -4.86 13.26
CA ALA A 42 -8.84 -6.14 13.96
C ALA A 42 -7.40 -6.69 13.89
N ALA A 43 -6.75 -6.56 12.74
CA ALA A 43 -5.36 -6.99 12.57
C ALA A 43 -4.40 -6.13 13.40
N ALA A 44 -4.60 -4.81 13.44
CA ALA A 44 -3.79 -3.91 14.25
C ALA A 44 -3.96 -4.20 15.74
N GLU A 45 -5.19 -4.42 16.21
CA GLU A 45 -5.49 -4.80 17.60
C GLU A 45 -4.83 -6.14 17.95
N ALA A 46 -4.94 -7.15 17.10
CA ALA A 46 -4.30 -8.46 17.31
C ALA A 46 -2.77 -8.37 17.39
N ALA A 47 -2.18 -7.38 16.74
CA ALA A 47 -0.75 -7.06 16.81
C ALA A 47 -0.38 -6.16 18.01
N GLY A 48 -1.33 -5.84 18.90
CA GLY A 48 -1.09 -5.05 20.10
C GLY A 48 -1.11 -3.54 19.90
N HIS A 49 -1.69 -3.04 18.80
CA HIS A 49 -1.83 -1.63 18.51
C HIS A 49 -3.27 -1.15 18.83
N ALA A 50 -3.40 -0.09 19.62
CA ALA A 50 -4.65 0.64 19.72
C ALA A 50 -4.78 1.58 18.51
N VAL A 51 -5.90 1.52 17.80
CA VAL A 51 -6.20 2.37 16.63
C VAL A 51 -7.52 3.07 16.90
N GLU A 52 -7.50 4.39 17.07
CA GLU A 52 -8.69 5.21 17.33
C GLU A 52 -9.40 5.60 16.04
N ASP A 53 -8.63 5.77 14.95
CA ASP A 53 -9.12 6.20 13.65
C ASP A 53 -9.47 5.00 12.76
N THR A 54 -10.35 5.24 11.79
CA THR A 54 -10.76 4.23 10.81
C THR A 54 -9.73 4.10 9.70
N TYR A 55 -9.41 2.87 9.30
CA TYR A 55 -8.67 2.62 8.06
C TYR A 55 -9.49 3.09 6.86
N ASP A 56 -9.00 4.07 6.14
CA ASP A 56 -9.71 4.77 5.08
C ASP A 56 -8.99 4.73 3.72
N ILE A 57 -7.81 4.10 3.68
CA ILE A 57 -7.02 3.87 2.48
C ILE A 57 -6.77 2.38 2.29
N ALA A 58 -7.00 1.89 1.08
CA ALA A 58 -6.44 0.63 0.62
C ALA A 58 -5.64 0.87 -0.67
N LEU A 59 -4.33 0.62 -0.62
CA LEU A 59 -3.50 0.50 -1.82
C LEU A 59 -3.45 -0.97 -2.21
N VAL A 60 -3.93 -1.27 -3.40
CA VAL A 60 -3.92 -2.63 -3.94
C VAL A 60 -2.86 -2.71 -5.02
N ASN A 61 -1.85 -3.52 -4.76
CA ASN A 61 -0.73 -3.76 -5.67
C ASN A 61 -0.86 -5.16 -6.27
N PHE A 62 -0.82 -5.24 -7.59
CA PHE A 62 -0.75 -6.51 -8.30
C PHE A 62 0.66 -6.73 -8.84
N TYR A 63 1.22 -7.90 -8.51
CA TYR A 63 2.54 -8.35 -8.93
C TYR A 63 2.37 -9.56 -9.86
N ASP A 64 2.84 -9.45 -11.09
CA ASP A 64 3.13 -10.62 -11.91
C ASP A 64 4.47 -11.26 -11.50
N ALA A 65 4.89 -12.30 -12.22
CA ALA A 65 6.06 -13.09 -11.86
C ALA A 65 7.37 -12.27 -11.76
N ASP A 66 7.50 -11.21 -12.56
CA ASP A 66 8.71 -10.40 -12.66
C ASP A 66 8.62 -9.08 -11.89
N ALA A 67 7.44 -8.78 -11.32
CA ALA A 67 7.21 -7.52 -10.64
C ALA A 67 8.00 -7.41 -9.33
N ARG A 68 8.51 -6.21 -9.08
CA ARG A 68 9.31 -5.88 -7.90
C ARG A 68 8.93 -4.51 -7.35
N MET A 69 9.16 -4.33 -6.07
CA MET A 69 9.05 -3.05 -5.41
C MET A 69 10.34 -2.76 -4.64
N GLY A 70 11.01 -1.68 -5.01
CA GLY A 70 12.23 -1.24 -4.33
C GLY A 70 11.96 -0.82 -2.88
N MET A 71 13.03 -0.67 -2.11
CA MET A 71 12.94 -0.20 -0.73
C MET A 71 12.39 1.22 -0.67
N HIS A 72 11.25 1.38 -0.02
CA HIS A 72 10.54 2.64 0.20
C HIS A 72 9.96 2.65 1.62
N ARG A 73 9.40 3.76 2.03
CA ARG A 73 8.61 3.87 3.27
C ARG A 73 7.30 4.56 2.98
N ASP A 74 6.29 4.19 3.76
CA ASP A 74 4.96 4.79 3.72
C ASP A 74 4.95 6.00 4.65
N SER A 75 5.05 7.20 4.10
CA SER A 75 5.24 8.45 4.86
C SER A 75 4.34 9.59 4.41
N ASP A 76 3.37 9.33 3.53
CA ASP A 76 2.51 10.37 2.99
C ASP A 76 1.22 10.57 3.80
N GLU A 77 0.96 9.69 4.78
CA GLU A 77 -0.15 9.80 5.73
C GLU A 77 0.18 10.80 6.85
N LYS A 78 -0.85 11.50 7.33
CA LYS A 78 -0.74 12.35 8.53
C LYS A 78 -0.90 11.54 9.82
N SER A 79 -1.51 10.36 9.73
CA SER A 79 -1.69 9.44 10.85
C SER A 79 -0.44 8.61 11.10
N SER A 80 -0.16 8.32 12.37
CA SER A 80 0.87 7.38 12.80
C SER A 80 0.34 5.96 13.06
N ALA A 81 -0.93 5.70 12.72
CA ALA A 81 -1.52 4.38 12.86
C ALA A 81 -0.70 3.31 12.13
N PRO A 82 -0.67 2.06 12.62
CA PRO A 82 0.09 1.00 11.98
C PRO A 82 -0.39 0.72 10.57
N VAL A 83 0.52 0.29 9.71
CA VAL A 83 0.20 -0.23 8.38
C VAL A 83 -0.19 -1.69 8.52
N VAL A 84 -1.27 -2.09 7.86
CA VAL A 84 -1.70 -3.48 7.76
C VAL A 84 -1.58 -3.92 6.31
N SER A 85 -0.86 -5.00 6.07
CA SER A 85 -0.58 -5.54 4.74
C SER A 85 -1.12 -6.95 4.62
N LEU A 86 -2.15 -7.15 3.78
CA LEU A 86 -2.71 -8.46 3.44
C LEU A 86 -2.06 -8.97 2.16
N SER A 87 -1.59 -10.21 2.18
CA SER A 87 -1.03 -10.92 1.03
C SER A 87 -2.00 -11.96 0.51
N LEU A 88 -2.25 -11.99 -0.80
CA LEU A 88 -3.09 -12.98 -1.48
C LEU A 88 -2.39 -13.46 -2.77
N GLY A 89 -2.57 -14.73 -3.11
CA GLY A 89 -1.98 -15.32 -4.30
C GLY A 89 -0.56 -15.83 -4.08
N ASP A 90 0.35 -15.52 -5.00
CA ASP A 90 1.74 -15.99 -4.93
C ASP A 90 2.48 -15.45 -3.72
N THR A 91 3.32 -16.30 -3.13
CA THR A 91 4.24 -15.94 -2.05
C THR A 91 5.24 -14.89 -2.55
N CYS A 92 5.61 -13.95 -1.70
CA CYS A 92 6.71 -13.03 -1.99
C CYS A 92 7.79 -13.09 -0.91
N VAL A 93 8.99 -12.68 -1.28
CA VAL A 93 9.99 -12.24 -0.31
C VAL A 93 9.72 -10.78 0.00
N PHE A 94 9.39 -10.50 1.25
CA PHE A 94 9.20 -9.15 1.77
C PHE A 94 10.45 -8.76 2.55
N ARG A 95 11.06 -7.67 2.14
CA ARG A 95 12.25 -7.13 2.81
C ARG A 95 11.86 -6.03 3.77
N PHE A 96 12.15 -6.22 5.04
CA PHE A 96 11.86 -5.27 6.10
C PHE A 96 13.17 -4.72 6.67
N GLY A 97 13.34 -3.42 6.57
CA GLY A 97 14.57 -2.73 6.92
C GLY A 97 14.45 -1.91 8.20
N ASN A 98 15.21 -0.85 8.23
CA ASN A 98 15.28 0.11 9.33
C ASN A 98 14.63 1.46 8.94
N THR A 99 14.50 2.37 9.88
CA THR A 99 13.87 3.68 9.67
C THR A 99 14.82 4.76 9.15
N ARG A 100 16.11 4.47 9.00
CA ARG A 100 17.15 5.46 8.68
C ARG A 100 17.61 5.42 7.24
N THR A 101 17.80 4.20 6.70
CA THR A 101 18.35 4.02 5.36
C THR A 101 17.63 2.94 4.57
N ARG A 102 17.70 3.00 3.23
CA ARG A 102 17.20 1.95 2.32
C ARG A 102 18.09 0.73 2.23
N THR A 103 19.24 0.76 2.92
CA THR A 103 20.26 -0.29 2.91
C THR A 103 20.21 -1.11 4.19
N LYS A 104 21.10 -2.09 4.31
CA LYS A 104 21.23 -2.89 5.54
C LYS A 104 21.36 -2.02 6.80
N PRO A 105 20.86 -2.49 7.96
CA PRO A 105 20.33 -3.83 8.19
C PRO A 105 18.90 -3.98 7.73
N TYR A 106 18.55 -5.15 7.17
CA TYR A 106 17.20 -5.58 6.84
C TYR A 106 17.04 -7.09 7.03
N THR A 107 15.80 -7.56 7.15
CA THR A 107 15.44 -8.97 7.24
C THR A 107 14.48 -9.29 6.10
N ASP A 108 14.66 -10.46 5.48
CA ASP A 108 13.75 -10.98 4.47
C ASP A 108 12.78 -11.97 5.12
N VAL A 109 11.49 -11.81 4.85
CA VAL A 109 10.40 -12.65 5.35
C VAL A 109 9.57 -13.13 4.16
N GLU A 110 9.19 -14.40 4.13
CA GLU A 110 8.20 -14.88 3.17
C GLU A 110 6.79 -14.52 3.64
N LEU A 111 6.03 -13.87 2.76
CA LEU A 111 4.60 -13.61 2.95
C LEU A 111 3.81 -14.46 1.97
N ARG A 112 2.99 -15.35 2.52
CA ARG A 112 2.14 -16.30 1.79
C ARG A 112 0.72 -15.78 1.66
N SER A 113 -0.05 -16.40 0.80
CA SER A 113 -1.49 -16.10 0.68
C SER A 113 -2.20 -16.25 2.02
N GLY A 114 -2.90 -15.20 2.46
CA GLY A 114 -3.60 -15.15 3.75
C GLY A 114 -2.78 -14.52 4.89
N ASP A 115 -1.49 -14.26 4.70
CA ASP A 115 -0.68 -13.59 5.71
C ASP A 115 -1.08 -12.12 5.86
N LEU A 116 -1.20 -11.69 7.11
CA LEU A 116 -1.32 -10.30 7.53
C LEU A 116 -0.04 -9.87 8.22
N LEU A 117 0.60 -8.85 7.68
CA LEU A 117 1.76 -8.19 8.30
C LEU A 117 1.32 -6.83 8.86
N VAL A 118 1.62 -6.58 10.12
CA VAL A 118 1.34 -5.30 10.77
C VAL A 118 2.64 -4.68 11.25
N PHE A 119 2.88 -3.41 10.92
CA PHE A 119 4.01 -2.67 11.45
C PHE A 119 3.62 -1.23 11.82
N GLY A 120 4.04 -0.81 12.99
CA GLY A 120 3.65 0.46 13.59
C GLY A 120 4.60 0.87 14.71
N GLY A 121 4.25 1.93 15.44
CA GLY A 121 5.08 2.46 16.49
C GLY A 121 6.51 2.79 16.01
N PRO A 122 7.56 2.29 16.65
CA PRO A 122 8.95 2.56 16.24
C PRO A 122 9.28 2.11 14.81
N SER A 123 8.56 1.14 14.27
CA SER A 123 8.79 0.61 12.91
C SER A 123 7.85 1.19 11.86
N ARG A 124 6.93 2.11 12.20
CA ARG A 124 5.95 2.68 11.27
C ARG A 124 6.57 3.24 9.99
N LEU A 125 7.72 3.84 10.09
CA LEU A 125 8.45 4.45 8.96
C LEU A 125 9.64 3.59 8.50
N ALA A 126 9.64 2.29 8.79
CA ALA A 126 10.68 1.40 8.31
C ALA A 126 10.67 1.26 6.79
N TYR A 127 11.85 1.31 6.18
CA TYR A 127 11.99 1.00 4.76
C TYR A 127 11.68 -0.47 4.51
N HIS A 128 10.90 -0.73 3.47
CA HIS A 128 10.53 -2.08 3.08
C HIS A 128 10.36 -2.19 1.56
N GLY A 129 10.30 -3.41 1.06
CA GLY A 129 10.15 -3.67 -0.35
C GLY A 129 9.87 -5.14 -0.66
N VAL A 130 9.63 -5.42 -1.94
CA VAL A 130 9.40 -6.77 -2.45
C VAL A 130 10.44 -7.05 -3.54
N PRO A 131 11.60 -7.66 -3.18
CA PRO A 131 12.64 -7.96 -4.15
C PRO A 131 12.24 -9.04 -5.16
N ARG A 132 11.32 -9.94 -4.79
CA ARG A 132 10.82 -10.98 -5.70
C ARG A 132 9.49 -11.58 -5.26
N VAL A 133 8.74 -12.08 -6.24
CA VAL A 133 7.59 -12.96 -6.10
C VAL A 133 8.06 -14.38 -6.42
N LEU A 134 7.40 -15.39 -5.85
CA LEU A 134 7.63 -16.82 -6.12
C LEU A 134 6.46 -17.35 -6.96
N PRO A 135 6.59 -17.38 -8.29
CA PRO A 135 5.48 -17.71 -9.17
C PRO A 135 4.97 -19.13 -8.95
N GLY A 136 3.66 -19.34 -9.10
CA GLY A 136 3.04 -20.66 -9.00
C GLY A 136 2.87 -21.18 -7.56
N THR A 137 3.02 -20.30 -6.56
CA THR A 137 2.81 -20.65 -5.14
C THR A 137 1.45 -20.23 -4.61
N ALA A 138 0.60 -19.62 -5.45
CA ALA A 138 -0.76 -19.27 -5.08
C ALA A 138 -1.59 -20.52 -4.78
N PRO A 139 -2.45 -20.51 -3.74
CA PRO A 139 -3.40 -21.58 -3.51
C PRO A 139 -4.31 -21.77 -4.74
N PRO A 140 -4.41 -23.01 -5.30
CA PRO A 140 -5.18 -23.24 -6.53
C PRO A 140 -6.66 -22.84 -6.44
N GLU A 141 -7.26 -22.94 -5.27
CA GLU A 141 -8.65 -22.61 -4.98
C GLU A 141 -8.97 -21.11 -5.17
N LEU A 142 -7.97 -20.24 -5.14
CA LEU A 142 -8.17 -18.80 -5.38
C LEU A 142 -8.36 -18.48 -6.87
N GLY A 143 -7.92 -19.36 -7.78
CA GLY A 143 -7.93 -19.07 -9.21
C GLY A 143 -7.13 -17.81 -9.60
N LEU A 144 -6.16 -17.42 -8.77
CA LEU A 144 -5.35 -16.22 -8.93
C LEU A 144 -3.95 -16.59 -9.41
N THR A 145 -3.51 -15.96 -10.49
CA THR A 145 -2.12 -16.02 -10.96
C THR A 145 -1.42 -14.71 -10.59
N GLY A 146 -0.27 -14.81 -9.94
CA GLY A 146 0.45 -13.66 -9.41
C GLY A 146 0.05 -13.34 -7.97
N ARG A 147 0.48 -12.18 -7.49
CA ARG A 147 0.27 -11.75 -6.12
C ARG A 147 -0.54 -10.46 -6.05
N LEU A 148 -1.56 -10.45 -5.20
CA LEU A 148 -2.20 -9.24 -4.71
C LEU A 148 -1.66 -8.89 -3.32
N ASN A 149 -1.38 -7.62 -3.14
CA ASN A 149 -1.11 -7.05 -1.82
C ASN A 149 -2.10 -5.91 -1.56
N VAL A 150 -2.80 -5.97 -0.45
CA VAL A 150 -3.70 -4.92 0.00
C VAL A 150 -3.09 -4.27 1.22
N THR A 151 -2.60 -3.05 1.05
CA THR A 151 -2.01 -2.27 2.14
C THR A 151 -3.04 -1.29 2.68
N LEU A 152 -3.44 -1.48 3.93
CA LEU A 152 -4.42 -0.66 4.62
C LEU A 152 -3.73 0.40 5.46
N ARG A 153 -4.20 1.64 5.37
CA ARG A 153 -3.64 2.78 6.08
C ARG A 153 -4.75 3.69 6.59
N VAL A 154 -4.40 4.49 7.59
CA VAL A 154 -5.21 5.61 8.08
C VAL A 154 -4.60 6.89 7.52
N SER A 155 -5.35 7.65 6.74
CA SER A 155 -4.84 8.86 6.10
C SER A 155 -4.54 9.98 7.11
N GLY A 156 -5.36 10.11 8.14
CA GLY A 156 -5.37 11.27 9.03
C GLY A 156 -5.82 12.55 8.32
N LEU A 157 -6.44 12.43 7.14
CA LEU A 157 -6.95 13.55 6.36
C LEU A 157 -8.43 13.80 6.68
N THR A 158 -8.82 15.07 6.66
CA THR A 158 -10.22 15.49 6.69
C THR A 158 -10.71 15.73 5.26
N GLU A 159 -12.02 15.67 5.04
CA GLU A 159 -12.61 15.93 3.73
C GLU A 159 -12.25 17.32 3.15
N GLU A 160 -11.95 18.28 4.02
CA GLU A 160 -11.53 19.64 3.66
C GLU A 160 -10.03 19.73 3.29
N GLY A 161 -9.24 18.69 3.49
CA GLY A 161 -7.77 18.68 3.35
C GLY A 161 -7.24 18.10 2.03
N GLY A 162 -8.10 17.77 1.08
CA GLY A 162 -7.68 17.38 -0.27
C GLY A 162 -7.16 18.58 -1.05
N PRO A 163 -6.13 18.43 -1.93
CA PRO A 163 -5.72 19.52 -2.81
C PRO A 163 -6.91 19.98 -3.65
N PRO A 164 -6.98 21.30 -3.99
CA PRO A 164 -8.01 21.79 -4.89
C PRO A 164 -7.98 21.02 -6.21
N ALA A 165 -9.16 20.77 -6.79
CA ALA A 165 -9.26 20.17 -8.12
C ALA A 165 -8.32 20.92 -9.08
N PRO A 166 -7.58 20.22 -9.96
CA PRO A 166 -6.71 20.89 -10.92
C PRO A 166 -7.55 21.86 -11.74
N ALA A 167 -7.10 23.12 -11.80
CA ALA A 167 -7.66 24.10 -12.70
C ALA A 167 -7.49 23.57 -14.13
N ASP A 168 -8.57 23.64 -14.92
CA ASP A 168 -8.68 23.14 -16.29
C ASP A 168 -7.42 23.41 -17.13
N GLY A 169 -6.65 22.37 -17.41
CA GLY A 169 -5.53 22.38 -18.32
C GLY A 169 -4.99 20.97 -18.54
N PRO A 170 -4.70 20.56 -19.79
CA PRO A 170 -4.17 19.25 -20.06
C PRO A 170 -2.79 19.04 -19.42
N PRO A 171 -2.49 17.86 -18.87
CA PRO A 171 -1.21 17.61 -18.21
C PRO A 171 -0.07 17.70 -19.24
N SER A 172 0.88 18.59 -18.96
CA SER A 172 2.14 18.66 -19.67
C SER A 172 2.92 17.35 -19.46
N ARG A 173 3.12 16.59 -20.53
CA ARG A 173 4.03 15.43 -20.53
C ARG A 173 5.44 15.91 -20.21
N ALA A 174 5.95 15.59 -19.04
CA ALA A 174 7.38 15.69 -18.77
C ALA A 174 8.15 14.65 -19.60
N PRO A 175 9.25 15.02 -20.25
CA PRO A 175 10.03 14.08 -21.05
C PRO A 175 10.78 13.11 -20.14
N LEU A 176 10.71 11.82 -20.47
CA LEU A 176 11.59 10.78 -19.93
C LEU A 176 13.04 11.19 -20.27
N LYS A 177 13.88 11.36 -19.25
CA LYS A 177 15.33 11.48 -19.46
C LYS A 177 15.95 10.10 -19.65
N PRO A 178 16.97 10.00 -20.53
CA PRO A 178 17.65 8.76 -20.91
C PRO A 178 18.39 8.08 -19.76
#